data_e4704e293c6c69e1736041eb4a399331
#
_entry.id   e4704e293c6c69e1736041eb4a399331
#
_cell.length_a   1.000
_cell.length_b   1.000
_cell.length_c   1.000
_cell.angle_alpha   90.00
_cell.angle_beta   90.00
_cell.angle_gamma   90.00
#
_symmetry.space_group_name_H-M   'P 1'
#
loop_
_entity.id
_entity.type
_entity.pdbx_description
1 polymer ?
#
loop_
_entity_poly.entity_id
_entity_poly.type
_entity_poly.pdbx_seq_one_letter_code
_entity_poly.pdbx_strand_id
1 'polypeptide(L)'
;YIALLDHDDLLAPDALFEVVRCVNDNEKADVIYSDEDKITADSARRFEPHFKTDFNIELLRSNNYICHLFVVKRLIVEEIGGFRNDFDGAQDYDLILRCIEKAEGIYHIPKILYHWRVHQSSTAENPESKLYAYDAGKRAIEEHLKSVGRPGKVRELYYRGFYHVTYKVKEKTGVTVCFVGNNKTDVKKCMKSIKKTAGKVKCQFIAVKSIKEVKEEQIRYEYVLFVDSSIRMISKNWMREMIGICQFPENGVVGIQLINKKNQTIYHNGFLKGQKGYAFQGQPVEAVGYFHRDEL
;
A
#
# COMPACT_ATOMS: atom_id res chain seq x y z
N TYR A 1 -14.60 1.47 23.24
CA TYR A 1 -13.49 1.10 22.35
C TYR A 1 -12.61 0.05 23.01
N ILE A 2 -11.87 -0.71 22.22
CA ILE A 2 -10.87 -1.70 22.62
C ILE A 2 -9.57 -1.26 21.96
N ALA A 3 -8.47 -1.27 22.74
CA ALA A 3 -7.12 -1.04 22.26
C ALA A 3 -6.30 -2.32 22.40
N LEU A 4 -5.47 -2.63 21.42
CA LEU A 4 -4.52 -3.75 21.50
C LEU A 4 -3.21 -3.24 22.09
N LEU A 5 -2.73 -3.94 23.11
CA LEU A 5 -1.44 -3.66 23.77
C LEU A 5 -0.76 -4.99 24.11
N ASP A 6 0.43 -5.19 23.58
CA ASP A 6 1.24 -6.34 23.93
C ASP A 6 1.78 -6.18 25.36
N HIS A 7 1.92 -7.29 26.08
CA HIS A 7 2.19 -7.31 27.54
C HIS A 7 3.55 -6.73 27.93
N ASP A 8 4.49 -6.64 27.01
CA ASP A 8 5.86 -6.14 27.19
C ASP A 8 6.11 -4.77 26.58
N ASP A 9 5.11 -4.21 25.89
CA ASP A 9 5.20 -2.91 25.22
C ASP A 9 4.75 -1.73 26.13
N LEU A 10 4.92 -0.51 25.65
CA LEU A 10 4.55 0.69 26.39
C LEU A 10 3.68 1.62 25.53
N LEU A 11 2.75 2.29 26.19
CA LEU A 11 2.04 3.43 25.62
C LEU A 11 2.73 4.75 26.02
N ALA A 12 2.68 5.73 25.11
CA ALA A 12 3.02 7.09 25.47
C ALA A 12 2.07 7.62 26.57
N PRO A 13 2.52 8.50 27.48
CA PRO A 13 1.71 8.97 28.59
C PRO A 13 0.40 9.64 28.19
N ASP A 14 0.36 10.24 27.01
CA ASP A 14 -0.82 10.92 26.44
C ASP A 14 -1.62 10.07 25.44
N ALA A 15 -1.26 8.79 25.26
CA ALA A 15 -1.88 7.92 24.23
C ALA A 15 -3.41 7.86 24.36
N LEU A 16 -3.93 7.58 25.55
CA LEU A 16 -5.38 7.48 25.78
C LEU A 16 -6.08 8.84 25.61
N PHE A 17 -5.43 9.93 26.02
CA PHE A 17 -5.97 11.29 25.80
C PHE A 17 -6.12 11.59 24.31
N GLU A 18 -5.11 11.30 23.50
CA GLU A 18 -5.14 11.52 22.05
C GLU A 18 -6.20 10.67 21.37
N VAL A 19 -6.37 9.41 21.79
CA VAL A 19 -7.44 8.52 21.30
C VAL A 19 -8.82 9.11 21.63
N VAL A 20 -9.06 9.50 22.88
CA VAL A 20 -10.36 10.10 23.29
C VAL A 20 -10.62 11.39 22.54
N ARG A 21 -9.60 12.24 22.35
CA ARG A 21 -9.72 13.44 21.54
C ARG A 21 -10.13 13.12 20.10
N CYS A 22 -9.45 12.15 19.46
CA CYS A 22 -9.80 11.71 18.11
C CYS A 22 -11.26 11.24 18.01
N VAL A 23 -11.73 10.47 19.00
CA VAL A 23 -13.13 10.01 19.07
C VAL A 23 -14.10 11.18 19.18
N ASN A 24 -13.79 12.17 20.03
CA ASN A 24 -14.66 13.34 20.23
C ASN A 24 -14.70 14.26 19.02
N ASP A 25 -13.59 14.39 18.31
CA ASP A 25 -13.47 15.23 17.12
C ASP A 25 -14.08 14.57 15.87
N ASN A 26 -14.36 13.25 15.91
CA ASN A 26 -14.81 12.48 14.75
C ASN A 26 -15.93 11.49 15.12
N GLU A 27 -17.17 11.84 14.87
CA GLU A 27 -18.37 11.03 15.19
C GLU A 27 -18.33 9.62 14.60
N LYS A 28 -17.66 9.45 13.45
CA LYS A 28 -17.52 8.19 12.71
C LYS A 28 -16.20 7.44 12.99
N ALA A 29 -15.50 7.77 14.06
CA ALA A 29 -14.26 7.09 14.41
C ALA A 29 -14.55 5.65 14.87
N ASP A 30 -14.52 4.72 13.93
CA ASP A 30 -14.70 3.28 14.20
C ASP A 30 -13.38 2.59 14.48
N VAL A 31 -12.35 2.94 13.70
CA VAL A 31 -10.98 2.46 13.84
C VAL A 31 -10.03 3.65 13.95
N ILE A 32 -9.10 3.58 14.87
CA ILE A 32 -8.06 4.59 15.10
C ILE A 32 -6.72 3.89 15.19
N TYR A 33 -5.68 4.44 14.61
CA TYR A 33 -4.31 3.96 14.76
C TYR A 33 -3.35 5.14 14.88
N SER A 34 -2.15 4.87 15.42
CA SER A 34 -1.12 5.89 15.59
C SER A 34 0.21 5.49 14.98
N ASP A 35 1.15 6.43 14.96
CA ASP A 35 2.56 6.13 14.76
C ASP A 35 3.13 5.34 15.93
N GLU A 36 4.25 4.67 15.69
CA GLU A 36 4.98 3.88 16.69
C GLU A 36 6.48 4.10 16.57
N ASP A 37 7.22 3.69 17.59
CA ASP A 37 8.66 3.51 17.53
C ASP A 37 9.07 2.22 18.26
N LYS A 38 10.35 1.90 18.20
CA LYS A 38 10.91 0.79 18.96
C LYS A 38 11.58 1.29 20.24
N ILE A 39 11.53 0.44 21.27
CA ILE A 39 12.21 0.67 22.55
C ILE A 39 13.10 -0.51 22.89
N THR A 40 14.29 -0.24 23.44
CA THR A 40 15.20 -1.29 23.93
C THR A 40 14.60 -2.06 25.11
N ALA A 41 15.05 -3.29 25.34
CA ALA A 41 14.54 -4.15 26.41
C ALA A 41 14.60 -3.50 27.81
N ASP A 42 15.61 -2.67 28.07
CA ASP A 42 15.79 -1.90 29.30
C ASP A 42 15.00 -0.57 29.35
N SER A 43 14.23 -0.26 28.29
CA SER A 43 13.50 1.00 28.11
C SER A 43 14.39 2.27 28.05
N ALA A 44 15.71 2.14 27.89
CA ALA A 44 16.62 3.27 27.95
C ALA A 44 16.65 4.10 26.66
N ARG A 45 16.31 3.50 25.51
CA ARG A 45 16.42 4.15 24.21
C ARG A 45 15.24 3.83 23.31
N ARG A 46 14.70 4.87 22.65
CA ARG A 46 13.75 4.76 21.53
C ARG A 46 14.49 4.93 20.22
N PHE A 47 14.05 4.19 19.16
CA PHE A 47 14.69 4.19 17.86
C PHE A 47 13.71 3.73 16.76
N GLU A 48 14.08 3.85 15.52
CA GLU A 48 13.31 3.46 14.34
C GLU A 48 11.83 3.92 14.36
N PRO A 49 11.56 5.24 14.44
CA PRO A 49 10.19 5.73 14.39
C PRO A 49 9.51 5.35 13.08
N HIS A 50 8.30 4.81 13.17
CA HIS A 50 7.45 4.49 12.04
C HIS A 50 6.34 5.52 11.92
N PHE A 51 6.54 6.54 11.08
CA PHE A 51 5.53 7.52 10.73
C PHE A 51 4.64 6.94 9.64
N LYS A 52 3.38 6.70 9.97
CA LYS A 52 2.41 6.06 9.10
C LYS A 52 1.71 7.08 8.20
N THR A 53 1.06 6.62 7.16
CA THR A 53 0.20 7.46 6.31
C THR A 53 -1.22 7.46 6.86
N ASP A 54 -2.05 8.40 6.42
CA ASP A 54 -3.49 8.23 6.50
C ASP A 54 -3.89 6.91 5.86
N PHE A 55 -5.09 6.43 6.20
CA PHE A 55 -5.53 5.10 5.81
C PHE A 55 -5.42 4.84 4.30
N ASN A 56 -4.72 3.76 3.96
CA ASN A 56 -4.55 3.28 2.61
C ASN A 56 -4.73 1.76 2.58
N ILE A 57 -5.82 1.32 1.99
CA ILE A 57 -6.17 -0.10 1.94
C ILE A 57 -5.19 -0.93 1.09
N GLU A 58 -4.63 -0.38 0.02
CA GLU A 58 -3.66 -1.10 -0.81
C GLU A 58 -2.34 -1.30 -0.04
N LEU A 59 -1.90 -0.29 0.72
CA LEU A 59 -0.76 -0.43 1.61
C LEU A 59 -1.04 -1.47 2.71
N LEU A 60 -2.24 -1.47 3.31
CA LEU A 60 -2.61 -2.46 4.32
C LEU A 60 -2.66 -3.88 3.74
N ARG A 61 -3.06 -4.06 2.49
CA ARG A 61 -2.98 -5.36 1.79
C ARG A 61 -1.56 -5.79 1.44
N SER A 62 -0.62 -4.86 1.51
CA SER A 62 0.80 -5.15 1.24
C SER A 62 1.60 -5.44 2.50
N ASN A 63 1.25 -4.85 3.62
CA ASN A 63 1.80 -5.19 4.95
C ASN A 63 0.91 -4.66 6.08
N ASN A 64 1.07 -5.22 7.28
CA ASN A 64 0.35 -4.77 8.48
C ASN A 64 0.97 -3.47 9.03
N TYR A 65 0.87 -2.35 8.29
CA TYR A 65 1.47 -1.09 8.73
C TYR A 65 0.71 -0.41 9.88
N ILE A 66 -0.55 -0.78 10.13
CA ILE A 66 -1.37 -0.25 11.23
C ILE A 66 -0.87 -0.76 12.57
N CYS A 67 -0.58 -2.03 12.69
CA CYS A 67 -0.15 -2.88 13.81
C CYS A 67 -0.34 -2.27 15.21
N HIS A 68 0.46 -1.27 15.61
CA HIS A 68 0.41 -0.58 16.91
C HIS A 68 0.41 0.96 16.73
N LEU A 69 -0.29 1.72 17.52
CA LEU A 69 -1.41 1.38 18.37
C LEU A 69 -2.66 1.16 17.48
N PHE A 70 -3.43 0.11 17.71
CA PHE A 70 -4.70 -0.13 17.06
C PHE A 70 -5.83 -0.03 18.08
N VAL A 71 -6.83 0.81 17.78
CA VAL A 71 -8.01 1.03 18.61
C VAL A 71 -9.26 0.90 17.73
N VAL A 72 -10.28 0.20 18.23
CA VAL A 72 -11.50 -0.07 17.46
C VAL A 72 -12.75 -0.01 18.34
N LYS A 73 -13.89 0.35 17.79
CA LYS A 73 -15.18 0.25 18.49
C LYS A 73 -15.44 -1.20 18.92
N ARG A 74 -15.78 -1.39 20.22
CA ARG A 74 -16.05 -2.72 20.78
C ARG A 74 -17.12 -3.49 20.00
N LEU A 75 -18.16 -2.83 19.56
CA LEU A 75 -19.25 -3.44 18.79
C LEU A 75 -18.76 -4.10 17.49
N ILE A 76 -17.75 -3.54 16.81
CA ILE A 76 -17.18 -4.15 15.61
C ILE A 76 -16.46 -5.45 15.98
N VAL A 77 -15.67 -5.46 17.06
CA VAL A 77 -14.97 -6.66 17.52
C VAL A 77 -15.98 -7.77 17.91
N GLU A 78 -17.07 -7.41 18.58
CA GLU A 78 -18.15 -8.35 18.93
C GLU A 78 -18.84 -8.90 17.67
N GLU A 79 -19.12 -8.05 16.67
CA GLU A 79 -19.75 -8.45 15.41
C GLU A 79 -18.90 -9.46 14.61
N ILE A 80 -17.60 -9.23 14.53
CA ILE A 80 -16.68 -10.09 13.77
C ILE A 80 -16.21 -11.33 14.55
N GLY A 81 -16.58 -11.46 15.84
CA GLY A 81 -16.24 -12.61 16.68
C GLY A 81 -14.81 -12.61 17.26
N GLY A 82 -14.15 -11.44 17.33
CA GLY A 82 -12.83 -11.32 17.96
C GLY A 82 -11.68 -12.01 17.20
N PHE A 83 -10.67 -12.47 17.92
CA PHE A 83 -9.52 -13.18 17.37
C PHE A 83 -9.87 -14.58 16.86
N ARG A 84 -9.12 -15.05 15.86
CA ARG A 84 -9.25 -16.40 15.28
C ARG A 84 -7.95 -17.18 15.43
N ASN A 85 -7.99 -18.36 16.04
CA ASN A 85 -6.82 -19.21 16.30
C ASN A 85 -6.12 -19.67 15.00
N ASP A 86 -6.86 -19.77 13.90
CA ASP A 86 -6.30 -20.16 12.60
C ASP A 86 -5.27 -19.18 12.06
N PHE A 87 -5.19 -17.96 12.66
CA PHE A 87 -4.28 -16.90 12.26
C PHE A 87 -3.20 -16.60 13.30
N ASP A 88 -2.90 -17.55 14.17
CA ASP A 88 -1.82 -17.39 15.15
C ASP A 88 -0.52 -16.91 14.50
N GLY A 89 0.11 -15.90 15.11
CA GLY A 89 1.27 -15.19 14.58
C GLY A 89 0.96 -14.00 13.69
N ALA A 90 -0.26 -13.91 13.12
CA ALA A 90 -0.78 -12.75 12.39
C ALA A 90 -2.24 -12.46 12.81
N GLN A 91 -2.59 -12.79 14.06
CA GLN A 91 -3.93 -12.64 14.63
C GLN A 91 -4.39 -11.18 14.66
N ASP A 92 -3.50 -10.25 14.88
CA ASP A 92 -3.71 -8.81 14.83
C ASP A 92 -4.01 -8.34 13.40
N TYR A 93 -3.26 -8.81 12.42
CA TYR A 93 -3.48 -8.47 11.01
C TYR A 93 -4.82 -8.97 10.50
N ASP A 94 -5.19 -10.22 10.83
CA ASP A 94 -6.50 -10.77 10.55
C ASP A 94 -7.63 -9.95 11.18
N LEU A 95 -7.48 -9.62 12.47
CA LEU A 95 -8.46 -8.80 13.19
C LEU A 95 -8.60 -7.42 12.56
N ILE A 96 -7.50 -6.74 12.26
CA ILE A 96 -7.49 -5.41 11.63
C ILE A 96 -8.22 -5.45 10.30
N LEU A 97 -7.89 -6.40 9.41
CA LEU A 97 -8.52 -6.54 8.10
C LEU A 97 -10.04 -6.74 8.23
N ARG A 98 -10.51 -7.58 9.16
CA ARG A 98 -11.95 -7.78 9.40
C ARG A 98 -12.63 -6.58 10.05
N CYS A 99 -11.94 -5.85 10.93
CA CYS A 99 -12.48 -4.62 11.52
C CYS A 99 -12.68 -3.53 10.48
N ILE A 100 -11.71 -3.31 9.58
CA ILE A 100 -11.84 -2.28 8.54
C ILE A 100 -12.93 -2.60 7.50
N GLU A 101 -13.31 -3.87 7.31
CA GLU A 101 -14.44 -4.25 6.46
C GLU A 101 -15.79 -3.75 7.00
N LYS A 102 -15.87 -3.49 8.30
CA LYS A 102 -17.07 -3.02 9.01
C LYS A 102 -17.03 -1.55 9.38
N ALA A 103 -15.85 -0.94 9.36
CA ALA A 103 -15.65 0.44 9.77
C ALA A 103 -16.18 1.44 8.73
N GLU A 104 -16.93 2.46 9.17
CA GLU A 104 -17.29 3.61 8.35
C GLU A 104 -16.18 4.68 8.34
N GLY A 105 -15.46 4.86 9.46
CA GLY A 105 -14.42 5.85 9.61
C GLY A 105 -13.15 5.27 10.23
N ILE A 106 -12.01 5.47 9.54
CA ILE A 106 -10.69 5.02 9.96
C ILE A 106 -9.80 6.25 10.06
N TYR A 107 -9.22 6.50 11.23
CA TYR A 107 -8.48 7.71 11.55
C TYR A 107 -7.05 7.43 12.00
N HIS A 108 -6.12 8.20 11.47
CA HIS A 108 -4.72 8.19 11.85
C HIS A 108 -4.42 9.34 12.83
N ILE A 109 -3.78 9.03 13.95
CA ILE A 109 -3.21 10.02 14.85
C ILE A 109 -1.71 10.11 14.53
N PRO A 110 -1.24 11.21 13.90
CA PRO A 110 0.16 11.33 13.47
C PRO A 110 1.07 11.69 14.67
N LYS A 111 1.09 10.82 15.66
CA LYS A 111 1.90 10.89 16.87
C LYS A 111 2.39 9.51 17.25
N ILE A 112 3.60 9.41 17.75
CA ILE A 112 4.14 8.17 18.32
C ILE A 112 3.48 7.95 19.68
N LEU A 113 2.47 7.06 19.71
CA LEU A 113 1.71 6.74 20.90
C LEU A 113 1.98 5.33 21.43
N TYR A 114 2.79 4.57 20.71
CA TYR A 114 3.14 3.19 21.05
C TYR A 114 4.65 2.96 20.92
N HIS A 115 5.23 2.21 21.86
CA HIS A 115 6.64 1.88 21.92
C HIS A 115 6.81 0.36 21.93
N TRP A 116 7.16 -0.22 20.78
CA TRP A 116 7.34 -1.64 20.59
C TRP A 116 8.68 -2.10 21.15
N ARG A 117 8.63 -2.99 22.15
CA ARG A 117 9.84 -3.50 22.81
C ARG A 117 10.54 -4.55 21.97
N VAL A 118 11.83 -4.33 21.72
CA VAL A 118 12.67 -5.27 20.98
C VAL A 118 13.49 -6.09 21.95
N HIS A 119 13.40 -7.41 21.84
CA HIS A 119 14.22 -8.38 22.57
C HIS A 119 14.56 -9.57 21.67
N GLN A 120 15.59 -10.38 22.06
CA GLN A 120 16.16 -11.45 21.23
C GLN A 120 15.17 -12.49 20.70
N SER A 121 14.01 -12.66 21.34
CA SER A 121 12.95 -13.58 20.90
C SER A 121 11.83 -12.88 20.11
N SER A 122 11.91 -11.58 19.88
CA SER A 122 10.90 -10.84 19.12
C SER A 122 11.01 -11.12 17.63
N THR A 123 9.87 -11.11 16.95
CA THR A 123 9.81 -11.26 15.48
C THR A 123 10.61 -10.17 14.75
N ALA A 124 10.80 -9.01 15.40
CA ALA A 124 11.60 -7.91 14.89
C ALA A 124 13.11 -8.23 14.76
N GLU A 125 13.66 -9.08 15.64
CA GLU A 125 15.07 -9.48 15.57
C GLU A 125 15.32 -10.78 14.80
N ASN A 126 14.35 -11.70 14.78
CA ASN A 126 14.49 -12.99 14.10
C ASN A 126 13.26 -13.34 13.27
N PRO A 127 13.13 -12.77 12.03
CA PRO A 127 12.01 -13.04 11.15
C PRO A 127 11.83 -14.51 10.77
N GLU A 128 12.91 -15.31 10.74
CA GLU A 128 12.86 -16.74 10.39
C GLU A 128 12.30 -17.63 11.51
N SER A 129 12.18 -17.12 12.74
CA SER A 129 11.68 -17.90 13.88
C SER A 129 10.18 -18.23 13.82
N LYS A 130 9.40 -17.49 13.03
CA LYS A 130 7.93 -17.61 12.96
C LYS A 130 7.42 -17.62 11.50
N LEU A 131 7.94 -18.50 10.66
CA LEU A 131 7.52 -18.58 9.26
C LEU A 131 6.01 -18.78 9.09
N TYR A 132 5.36 -19.49 10.01
CA TYR A 132 3.91 -19.71 10.02
C TYR A 132 3.11 -18.40 10.11
N ALA A 133 3.68 -17.37 10.76
CA ALA A 133 3.03 -16.06 10.88
C ALA A 133 2.87 -15.36 9.52
N TYR A 134 3.84 -15.50 8.63
CA TYR A 134 3.78 -14.90 7.30
C TYR A 134 2.77 -15.62 6.41
N ASP A 135 2.69 -16.96 6.50
CA ASP A 135 1.62 -17.72 5.84
C ASP A 135 0.23 -17.34 6.39
N ALA A 136 0.10 -17.13 7.70
CA ALA A 136 -1.14 -16.67 8.31
C ALA A 136 -1.52 -15.26 7.80
N GLY A 137 -0.57 -14.33 7.73
CA GLY A 137 -0.78 -12.99 7.16
C GLY A 137 -1.23 -13.03 5.69
N LYS A 138 -0.59 -13.88 4.88
CA LYS A 138 -1.02 -14.11 3.49
C LYS A 138 -2.45 -14.61 3.42
N ARG A 139 -2.83 -15.62 4.22
CA ARG A 139 -4.20 -16.14 4.28
C ARG A 139 -5.20 -15.09 4.74
N ALA A 140 -4.82 -14.23 5.69
CA ALA A 140 -5.68 -13.14 6.15
C ALA A 140 -6.01 -12.17 5.00
N ILE A 141 -5.03 -11.81 4.17
CA ILE A 141 -5.26 -10.98 2.97
C ILE A 141 -6.14 -11.72 1.95
N GLU A 142 -5.88 -13.01 1.68
CA GLU A 142 -6.66 -13.81 0.73
C GLU A 142 -8.14 -13.92 1.15
N GLU A 143 -8.42 -14.13 2.43
CA GLU A 143 -9.78 -14.14 2.97
C GLU A 143 -10.43 -12.76 2.91
N HIS A 144 -9.69 -11.70 3.28
CA HIS A 144 -10.15 -10.33 3.15
C HIS A 144 -10.56 -10.01 1.70
N LEU A 145 -9.72 -10.34 0.72
CA LEU A 145 -10.03 -10.10 -0.70
C LEU A 145 -11.29 -10.84 -1.15
N LYS A 146 -11.51 -12.05 -0.64
CA LYS A 146 -12.72 -12.84 -0.89
C LYS A 146 -13.95 -12.21 -0.24
N SER A 147 -13.84 -11.78 1.01
CA SER A 147 -14.92 -11.14 1.78
C SER A 147 -15.41 -9.86 1.10
N VAL A 148 -14.49 -8.99 0.65
CA VAL A 148 -14.85 -7.73 -0.01
C VAL A 148 -15.13 -7.87 -1.51
N GLY A 149 -15.17 -9.09 -2.05
CA GLY A 149 -15.49 -9.35 -3.46
C GLY A 149 -14.42 -8.86 -4.45
N ARG A 150 -13.15 -8.79 -4.03
CA ARG A 150 -12.00 -8.33 -4.83
C ARG A 150 -11.03 -9.45 -5.14
N PRO A 151 -11.39 -10.41 -6.00
CA PRO A 151 -10.57 -11.59 -6.24
C PRO A 151 -9.19 -11.22 -6.79
N GLY A 152 -8.17 -11.75 -6.16
CA GLY A 152 -6.76 -11.52 -6.49
C GLY A 152 -5.90 -12.73 -6.11
N LYS A 153 -4.62 -12.63 -6.42
CA LYS A 153 -3.57 -13.57 -5.96
C LYS A 153 -2.61 -12.83 -5.06
N VAL A 154 -2.36 -13.37 -3.90
CA VAL A 154 -1.39 -12.85 -2.93
C VAL A 154 -0.09 -13.66 -3.03
N ARG A 155 1.03 -12.98 -3.15
CA ARG A 155 2.36 -13.58 -3.05
C ARG A 155 3.21 -12.86 -2.02
N GLU A 156 4.01 -13.57 -1.29
CA GLU A 156 5.06 -12.97 -0.47
C GLU A 156 6.12 -12.29 -1.34
N LEU A 157 6.63 -11.18 -0.87
CA LEU A 157 7.80 -10.52 -1.42
C LEU A 157 9.09 -11.10 -0.80
N TYR A 158 10.24 -10.57 -1.19
CA TYR A 158 11.55 -11.00 -0.68
C TYR A 158 11.65 -10.80 0.83
N TYR A 159 11.20 -9.66 1.32
CA TYR A 159 11.16 -9.36 2.76
C TYR A 159 9.91 -9.95 3.40
N ARG A 160 10.08 -10.61 4.53
CA ARG A 160 9.01 -11.28 5.27
C ARG A 160 7.96 -10.27 5.79
N GLY A 161 6.69 -10.66 5.72
CA GLY A 161 5.58 -9.81 6.14
C GLY A 161 5.17 -8.75 5.11
N PHE A 162 5.79 -8.78 3.91
CA PHE A 162 5.41 -7.96 2.78
C PHE A 162 4.81 -8.80 1.66
N TYR A 163 3.69 -8.33 1.12
CA TYR A 163 2.88 -9.06 0.16
C TYR A 163 2.58 -8.21 -1.07
N HIS A 164 2.42 -8.86 -2.20
CA HIS A 164 1.96 -8.24 -3.43
C HIS A 164 0.63 -8.86 -3.86
N VAL A 165 -0.37 -8.02 -4.08
CA VAL A 165 -1.69 -8.44 -4.53
C VAL A 165 -1.85 -8.15 -6.02
N THR A 166 -2.04 -9.19 -6.82
CA THR A 166 -2.39 -9.08 -8.24
C THR A 166 -3.89 -9.32 -8.39
N TYR A 167 -4.64 -8.28 -8.69
CA TYR A 167 -6.10 -8.36 -8.83
C TYR A 167 -6.52 -9.01 -10.16
N LYS A 168 -7.67 -9.69 -10.11
CA LYS A 168 -8.30 -10.22 -11.32
C LYS A 168 -8.91 -9.07 -12.13
N VAL A 169 -8.47 -8.92 -13.37
CA VAL A 169 -9.00 -7.92 -14.32
C VAL A 169 -9.97 -8.58 -15.30
N LYS A 170 -11.05 -7.92 -15.67
CA LYS A 170 -12.01 -8.38 -16.67
C LYS A 170 -11.32 -8.63 -18.02
N GLU A 171 -11.67 -9.73 -18.71
CA GLU A 171 -10.96 -10.16 -19.93
C GLU A 171 -11.01 -9.19 -21.10
N LYS A 172 -12.06 -8.41 -21.22
CA LYS A 172 -12.26 -7.48 -22.34
C LYS A 172 -11.81 -6.04 -22.06
N THR A 173 -11.05 -5.82 -20.99
CA THR A 173 -10.57 -4.49 -20.60
C THR A 173 -9.57 -3.95 -21.63
N GLY A 174 -9.72 -2.68 -21.95
CA GLY A 174 -8.81 -1.96 -22.85
C GLY A 174 -8.36 -0.63 -22.27
N VAL A 175 -7.31 -0.06 -22.85
CA VAL A 175 -6.70 1.21 -22.42
C VAL A 175 -6.49 2.12 -23.62
N THR A 176 -6.92 3.37 -23.53
CA THR A 176 -6.51 4.43 -24.45
C THR A 176 -5.17 5.01 -23.96
N VAL A 177 -4.13 4.80 -24.73
CA VAL A 177 -2.77 5.27 -24.41
C VAL A 177 -2.51 6.59 -25.12
N CYS A 178 -2.36 7.65 -24.35
CA CYS A 178 -2.08 9.00 -24.81
C CYS A 178 -0.59 9.31 -24.64
N PHE A 179 0.15 9.29 -25.73
CA PHE A 179 1.56 9.73 -25.75
C PHE A 179 1.63 11.23 -25.68
N VAL A 180 2.24 11.77 -24.64
CA VAL A 180 2.48 13.20 -24.46
C VAL A 180 3.90 13.52 -24.94
N GLY A 181 4.02 14.42 -25.90
CA GLY A 181 5.31 14.86 -26.44
C GLY A 181 5.31 15.03 -27.96
N ASN A 182 6.32 15.75 -28.45
CA ASN A 182 6.41 16.19 -29.85
C ASN A 182 7.29 15.30 -30.74
N ASN A 183 8.10 14.41 -30.14
CA ASN A 183 9.09 13.64 -30.88
C ASN A 183 8.47 12.36 -31.45
N LYS A 184 8.19 12.33 -32.75
CA LYS A 184 7.59 11.17 -33.44
C LYS A 184 8.43 9.88 -33.28
N THR A 185 9.75 9.99 -33.22
CA THR A 185 10.66 8.85 -33.02
C THR A 185 10.49 8.26 -31.63
N ASP A 186 10.38 9.09 -30.61
CA ASP A 186 10.17 8.64 -29.22
C ASP A 186 8.79 8.02 -29.03
N VAL A 187 7.74 8.62 -29.63
CA VAL A 187 6.40 8.00 -29.64
C VAL A 187 6.45 6.61 -30.22
N LYS A 188 7.11 6.40 -31.39
CA LYS A 188 7.23 5.06 -31.99
C LYS A 188 7.96 4.07 -31.09
N LYS A 189 9.06 4.50 -30.43
CA LYS A 189 9.84 3.66 -29.51
C LYS A 189 9.02 3.32 -28.25
N CYS A 190 8.34 4.29 -27.67
CA CYS A 190 7.47 4.09 -26.50
C CYS A 190 6.33 3.11 -26.84
N MET A 191 5.62 3.33 -27.96
CA MET A 191 4.56 2.44 -28.46
C MET A 191 5.07 1.01 -28.64
N LYS A 192 6.26 0.82 -29.22
CA LYS A 192 6.88 -0.51 -29.39
C LYS A 192 7.12 -1.19 -28.05
N SER A 193 7.61 -0.44 -27.04
CA SER A 193 7.83 -0.99 -25.71
C SER A 193 6.52 -1.43 -25.03
N ILE A 194 5.48 -0.60 -25.13
CA ILE A 194 4.14 -0.93 -24.59
C ILE A 194 3.57 -2.18 -25.27
N LYS A 195 3.56 -2.24 -26.60
CA LYS A 195 3.07 -3.41 -27.34
C LYS A 195 3.78 -4.71 -26.95
N LYS A 196 5.08 -4.62 -26.60
CA LYS A 196 5.89 -5.78 -26.17
C LYS A 196 5.55 -6.24 -24.75
N THR A 197 5.12 -5.33 -23.86
CA THR A 197 5.04 -5.58 -22.41
C THR A 197 3.62 -5.52 -21.83
N ALA A 198 2.64 -4.93 -22.53
CA ALA A 198 1.27 -4.78 -22.04
C ALA A 198 0.47 -6.10 -21.95
N GLY A 199 1.02 -7.21 -22.44
CA GLY A 199 0.34 -8.50 -22.44
C GLY A 199 -0.89 -8.52 -23.37
N LYS A 200 -2.00 -9.09 -22.90
CA LYS A 200 -3.25 -9.25 -23.68
C LYS A 200 -4.22 -8.05 -23.58
N VAL A 201 -3.79 -6.92 -22.99
CA VAL A 201 -4.64 -5.75 -22.84
C VAL A 201 -4.81 -5.06 -24.21
N LYS A 202 -6.06 -4.76 -24.60
CA LYS A 202 -6.35 -4.03 -25.84
C LYS A 202 -5.91 -2.58 -25.69
N CYS A 203 -5.19 -2.04 -26.68
CA CYS A 203 -4.70 -0.66 -26.63
C CYS A 203 -5.17 0.12 -27.86
N GLN A 204 -5.70 1.31 -27.64
CA GLN A 204 -5.78 2.37 -28.62
C GLN A 204 -4.61 3.32 -28.37
N PHE A 205 -4.07 3.94 -29.41
CA PHE A 205 -2.92 4.84 -29.28
C PHE A 205 -3.26 6.21 -29.88
N ILE A 206 -3.04 7.26 -29.07
CA ILE A 206 -3.21 8.67 -29.46
C ILE A 206 -1.90 9.38 -29.16
N ALA A 207 -1.47 10.31 -30.00
CA ALA A 207 -0.29 11.15 -29.76
C ALA A 207 -0.71 12.61 -29.72
N VAL A 208 -0.34 13.31 -28.66
CA VAL A 208 -0.67 14.71 -28.39
C VAL A 208 0.58 15.47 -27.92
N LYS A 209 0.59 16.78 -28.11
CA LYS A 209 1.68 17.64 -27.60
C LYS A 209 1.51 17.90 -26.11
N SER A 210 0.28 17.98 -25.64
CA SER A 210 -0.08 18.27 -24.25
C SER A 210 -1.32 17.48 -23.86
N ILE A 211 -1.45 17.13 -22.57
CA ILE A 211 -2.64 16.48 -21.99
C ILE A 211 -3.91 17.30 -22.30
N LYS A 212 -3.82 18.62 -22.34
CA LYS A 212 -4.94 19.53 -22.64
C LYS A 212 -5.53 19.35 -24.05
N GLU A 213 -4.81 18.72 -24.96
CA GLU A 213 -5.28 18.46 -26.32
C GLU A 213 -6.11 17.18 -26.45
N VAL A 214 -6.14 16.35 -25.41
CA VAL A 214 -6.94 15.11 -25.41
C VAL A 214 -8.41 15.47 -25.25
N LYS A 215 -9.22 15.07 -26.20
CA LYS A 215 -10.67 15.26 -26.19
C LYS A 215 -11.36 13.96 -25.81
N GLU A 216 -12.47 14.07 -25.09
CA GLU A 216 -13.21 12.91 -24.56
C GLU A 216 -13.69 11.98 -25.71
N GLU A 217 -14.14 12.55 -26.83
CA GLU A 217 -14.58 11.78 -28.01
C GLU A 217 -13.47 10.93 -28.67
N GLN A 218 -12.21 11.20 -28.36
CA GLN A 218 -11.06 10.41 -28.83
C GLN A 218 -10.79 9.19 -27.97
N ILE A 219 -11.36 9.13 -26.76
CA ILE A 219 -11.12 8.07 -25.79
C ILE A 219 -12.08 6.90 -26.07
N ARG A 220 -11.50 5.74 -26.39
CA ARG A 220 -12.28 4.55 -26.74
C ARG A 220 -12.59 3.63 -25.54
N TYR A 221 -11.72 3.61 -24.56
CA TYR A 221 -11.77 2.68 -23.43
C TYR A 221 -11.97 3.42 -22.11
N GLU A 222 -12.48 2.72 -21.12
CA GLU A 222 -12.72 3.22 -19.76
C GLU A 222 -11.46 3.73 -19.09
N TYR A 223 -10.31 3.09 -19.34
CA TYR A 223 -9.03 3.49 -18.79
C TYR A 223 -8.21 4.31 -19.76
N VAL A 224 -7.60 5.37 -19.24
CA VAL A 224 -6.70 6.26 -20.00
C VAL A 224 -5.32 6.23 -19.37
N LEU A 225 -4.31 5.93 -20.16
CA LEU A 225 -2.91 6.03 -19.77
C LEU A 225 -2.27 7.27 -20.38
N PHE A 226 -1.86 8.22 -19.58
CA PHE A 226 -0.99 9.31 -20.01
C PHE A 226 0.46 8.90 -19.80
N VAL A 227 1.26 8.95 -20.86
CA VAL A 227 2.66 8.56 -20.81
C VAL A 227 3.52 9.54 -21.60
N ASP A 228 4.60 10.03 -20.98
CA ASP A 228 5.60 10.80 -21.70
C ASP A 228 6.25 9.92 -22.78
N SER A 229 6.40 10.45 -23.99
CA SER A 229 6.90 9.68 -25.14
C SER A 229 8.37 9.23 -24.99
N SER A 230 9.13 9.84 -24.06
CA SER A 230 10.51 9.44 -23.75
C SER A 230 10.59 8.15 -22.92
N ILE A 231 9.49 7.75 -22.26
CA ILE A 231 9.44 6.55 -21.40
C ILE A 231 9.53 5.26 -22.22
N ARG A 232 10.10 4.23 -21.62
CA ARG A 232 10.18 2.86 -22.17
C ARG A 232 9.71 1.88 -21.11
N MET A 233 8.67 1.13 -21.40
CA MET A 233 8.16 0.09 -20.50
C MET A 233 9.09 -1.12 -20.54
N ILE A 234 9.50 -1.60 -19.38
CA ILE A 234 10.45 -2.71 -19.23
C ILE A 234 9.82 -3.94 -18.56
N SER A 235 8.94 -3.74 -17.58
CA SER A 235 8.29 -4.83 -16.85
C SER A 235 7.22 -5.52 -17.70
N LYS A 236 6.98 -6.82 -17.48
CA LYS A 236 5.88 -7.55 -18.10
C LYS A 236 4.60 -7.37 -17.28
N ASN A 237 3.44 -7.41 -17.93
CA ASN A 237 2.11 -7.37 -17.32
C ASN A 237 1.78 -6.08 -16.52
N TRP A 238 2.66 -5.09 -16.47
CA TRP A 238 2.49 -3.85 -15.71
C TRP A 238 1.14 -3.16 -15.96
N MET A 239 0.65 -3.17 -17.20
CA MET A 239 -0.63 -2.54 -17.55
C MET A 239 -1.81 -3.25 -16.89
N ARG A 240 -1.73 -4.59 -16.77
CA ARG A 240 -2.74 -5.38 -16.08
C ARG A 240 -2.70 -5.14 -14.57
N GLU A 241 -1.53 -4.98 -13.99
CA GLU A 241 -1.35 -4.60 -12.58
C GLU A 241 -2.00 -3.23 -12.30
N MET A 242 -1.68 -2.21 -13.09
CA MET A 242 -2.28 -0.88 -12.95
C MET A 242 -3.81 -0.91 -13.05
N ILE A 243 -4.36 -1.60 -14.05
CA ILE A 243 -5.82 -1.75 -14.21
C ILE A 243 -6.40 -2.48 -13.00
N GLY A 244 -5.71 -3.50 -12.50
CA GLY A 244 -6.12 -4.27 -11.34
C GLY A 244 -6.39 -3.41 -10.12
N ILE A 245 -5.58 -2.39 -9.90
CA ILE A 245 -5.75 -1.41 -8.83
C ILE A 245 -6.77 -0.33 -9.22
N CYS A 246 -6.65 0.23 -10.43
CA CYS A 246 -7.46 1.35 -10.90
C CYS A 246 -8.94 1.01 -11.10
N GLN A 247 -9.32 -0.28 -11.19
CA GLN A 247 -10.71 -0.69 -11.38
C GLN A 247 -11.60 -0.47 -10.15
N PHE A 248 -11.02 -0.16 -8.99
CA PHE A 248 -11.79 0.10 -7.77
C PHE A 248 -12.10 1.58 -7.62
N PRO A 249 -13.36 1.95 -7.24
CA PRO A 249 -13.82 3.34 -7.24
C PRO A 249 -13.00 4.29 -6.35
N GLU A 250 -12.38 3.79 -5.29
CA GLU A 250 -11.52 4.57 -4.41
C GLU A 250 -10.18 4.93 -5.04
N ASN A 251 -9.76 4.25 -6.11
CA ASN A 251 -8.48 4.43 -6.79
C ASN A 251 -8.66 5.23 -8.08
N GLY A 252 -8.72 6.57 -7.99
CA GLY A 252 -8.94 7.43 -9.15
C GLY A 252 -7.74 7.50 -10.11
N VAL A 253 -6.52 7.39 -9.61
CA VAL A 253 -5.26 7.46 -10.38
C VAL A 253 -4.24 6.48 -9.83
N VAL A 254 -3.59 5.75 -10.74
CA VAL A 254 -2.52 4.81 -10.41
C VAL A 254 -1.26 5.19 -11.19
N GLY A 255 -0.15 5.38 -10.51
CA GLY A 255 1.16 5.62 -11.11
C GLY A 255 2.04 4.37 -11.11
N ILE A 256 3.19 4.48 -11.77
CA ILE A 256 4.24 3.44 -11.76
C ILE A 256 5.59 4.03 -11.37
N GLN A 257 6.45 3.21 -10.82
CA GLN A 257 7.83 3.59 -10.59
C GLN A 257 8.54 3.85 -11.93
N LEU A 258 9.28 4.95 -12.01
CA LEU A 258 10.15 5.27 -13.14
C LEU A 258 11.61 5.24 -12.68
N ILE A 259 12.44 4.58 -13.46
CA ILE A 259 13.87 4.46 -13.19
C ILE A 259 14.71 5.16 -14.25
N ASN A 260 15.83 5.72 -13.84
CA ASN A 260 16.81 6.27 -14.74
C ASN A 260 17.74 5.15 -15.24
N LYS A 261 17.65 4.85 -16.52
CA LYS A 261 18.43 3.76 -17.13
C LYS A 261 19.96 3.92 -17.01
N LYS A 262 20.47 5.15 -16.97
CA LYS A 262 21.92 5.40 -17.00
C LYS A 262 22.60 5.02 -15.69
N ASN A 263 22.00 5.39 -14.56
CA ASN A 263 22.60 5.23 -13.24
C ASN A 263 21.80 4.29 -12.31
N GLN A 264 20.76 3.63 -12.83
CA GLN A 264 19.93 2.71 -12.08
C GLN A 264 19.38 3.31 -10.77
N THR A 265 18.91 4.55 -10.86
CA THR A 265 18.27 5.23 -9.74
C THR A 265 16.79 5.46 -10.00
N ILE A 266 16.02 5.56 -8.92
CA ILE A 266 14.61 5.95 -8.97
C ILE A 266 14.50 7.37 -9.49
N TYR A 267 13.76 7.56 -10.57
CA TYR A 267 13.40 8.89 -11.09
C TYR A 267 12.09 9.38 -10.47
N HIS A 268 11.10 8.51 -10.34
CA HIS A 268 9.77 8.81 -9.82
C HIS A 268 9.19 7.57 -9.13
N ASN A 269 8.69 7.74 -7.91
CA ASN A 269 7.97 6.71 -7.16
C ASN A 269 6.81 7.32 -6.35
N GLY A 270 6.03 8.19 -7.00
CA GLY A 270 4.91 8.88 -6.38
C GLY A 270 5.27 10.27 -5.82
N PHE A 271 4.23 10.94 -5.32
CA PHE A 271 4.32 12.25 -4.70
C PHE A 271 3.98 12.15 -3.21
N LEU A 272 4.72 12.85 -2.39
CA LEU A 272 4.36 13.06 -0.99
C LEU A 272 3.81 14.49 -0.83
N LYS A 273 2.61 14.60 -0.26
CA LYS A 273 1.95 15.91 -0.03
C LYS A 273 2.86 16.82 0.81
N GLY A 274 3.08 18.03 0.32
CA GLY A 274 3.93 19.02 1.01
C GLY A 274 5.43 18.89 0.73
N GLN A 275 5.90 17.87 0.04
CA GLN A 275 7.30 17.74 -0.38
C GLN A 275 7.52 18.20 -1.82
N LYS A 276 8.71 18.75 -2.09
CA LYS A 276 9.17 19.04 -3.45
C LYS A 276 9.87 17.80 -4.01
N GLY A 277 9.54 17.41 -5.25
CA GLY A 277 10.13 16.24 -5.93
C GLY A 277 9.28 14.97 -5.75
N TYR A 278 9.89 13.84 -6.04
CA TYR A 278 9.23 12.52 -6.02
C TYR A 278 9.75 11.69 -4.85
N ALA A 279 8.91 10.80 -4.34
CA ALA A 279 9.32 9.87 -3.31
C ALA A 279 10.54 9.05 -3.78
N PHE A 280 11.52 8.88 -2.91
CA PHE A 280 12.75 8.12 -3.12
C PHE A 280 13.61 8.54 -4.34
N GLN A 281 13.35 9.72 -4.92
CA GLN A 281 14.09 10.20 -6.10
C GLN A 281 15.60 10.24 -5.84
N GLY A 282 16.37 9.65 -6.77
CA GLY A 282 17.82 9.57 -6.70
C GLY A 282 18.36 8.37 -5.91
N GLN A 283 17.51 7.64 -5.19
CA GLN A 283 17.93 6.40 -4.51
C GLN A 283 18.24 5.30 -5.55
N PRO A 284 19.15 4.35 -5.25
CA PRO A 284 19.31 3.15 -6.07
C PRO A 284 17.99 2.38 -6.22
N VAL A 285 17.80 1.70 -7.35
CA VAL A 285 16.58 0.90 -7.59
C VAL A 285 16.44 -0.25 -6.60
N GLU A 286 17.56 -0.74 -6.07
CA GLU A 286 17.60 -1.79 -5.05
C GLU A 286 17.37 -1.27 -3.61
N ALA A 287 17.24 0.06 -3.42
CA ALA A 287 16.94 0.61 -2.11
C ALA A 287 15.52 0.23 -1.70
N VAL A 288 15.38 -0.26 -0.50
CA VAL A 288 14.08 -0.70 0.04
C VAL A 288 13.20 0.46 0.51
N GLY A 289 13.78 1.65 0.60
CA GLY A 289 13.09 2.85 1.06
C GLY A 289 12.71 2.79 2.55
N TYR A 290 11.93 3.77 2.99
CA TYR A 290 11.45 3.87 4.36
C TYR A 290 10.38 2.79 4.62
N PHE A 291 10.65 1.86 5.53
CA PHE A 291 9.80 0.71 5.82
C PHE A 291 9.39 -0.08 4.56
N HIS A 292 10.35 -0.35 3.68
CA HIS A 292 10.19 -1.12 2.42
C HIS A 292 9.14 -0.55 1.45
N ARG A 293 8.78 0.72 1.57
CA ARG A 293 7.68 1.33 0.79
C ARG A 293 7.98 1.53 -0.68
N ASP A 294 9.21 1.41 -1.14
CA ASP A 294 9.49 1.45 -2.57
C ASP A 294 9.41 0.08 -3.27
N GLU A 295 9.17 -0.99 -2.51
CA GLU A 295 8.91 -2.34 -3.02
C GLU A 295 7.40 -2.69 -3.15
N LEU A 296 6.54 -1.87 -2.56
CA LEU A 296 5.09 -2.11 -2.43
C LEU A 296 4.26 -1.57 -3.61
#